data_126b95e2f0212fa67388c39515e09869
#
_entry.id   126b95e2f0212fa67388c39515e09869
#
_cell.length_a   1.000
_cell.length_b   1.000
_cell.length_c   1.000
_cell.angle_alpha   90.00
_cell.angle_beta   90.00
_cell.angle_gamma   90.00
#
_symmetry.space_group_name_H-M   'P 1'
#
loop_
_entity.id
_entity.type
_entity.pdbx_description
1 polymer ?
#
loop_
_entity_poly.entity_id
_entity_poly.type
_entity_poly.pdbx_seq_one_letter_code
_entity_poly.pdbx_strand_id
1 'polypeptide(L)'
;MINSTWLDRRHRVLEYLGMAAAGLLYAVALKYFVFPAKVILTGFEGIAAALSYYFKTDSLFLILYGISQAILVIFAYRKISRTFAIRTSLTVGMVLLTLPLLPEMKMADFQQERLILVLFGGILSGLAKALALRLRGSTGDEDILGAYFAMKYLKPVGSIAVISAAVSCVFGLAMEYFSSRHIEPVINTLMYTSIFIFTGAETLNNFFRKFKLVMITAFSKEPDAIGKAITGAAPHRTYTIQRGIGGYSAEPLHLVLYDRDP
;
A
#
# COMPACT_ATOMS: atom_id res chain seq x y z
N MET A 1 -23.04 -5.57 -32.46
CA MET A 1 -23.00 -4.61 -31.35
C MET A 1 -23.03 -5.39 -30.05
N ILE A 2 -21.87 -5.76 -29.50
CA ILE A 2 -21.78 -6.42 -28.19
C ILE A 2 -22.02 -5.35 -27.14
N ASN A 3 -23.06 -5.53 -26.32
CA ASN A 3 -23.55 -4.57 -25.33
C ASN A 3 -22.41 -4.09 -24.40
N SER A 4 -21.90 -2.89 -24.61
CA SER A 4 -20.89 -2.22 -23.79
C SER A 4 -21.29 -2.15 -22.29
N THR A 5 -22.59 -2.11 -22.00
CA THR A 5 -23.15 -2.10 -20.64
C THR A 5 -22.94 -3.41 -19.87
N TRP A 6 -22.86 -4.55 -20.55
CA TRP A 6 -22.62 -5.87 -19.94
C TRP A 6 -21.16 -6.05 -19.54
N LEU A 7 -20.23 -5.63 -20.39
CA LEU A 7 -18.79 -5.66 -20.10
C LEU A 7 -18.45 -4.74 -18.93
N ASP A 8 -19.01 -3.53 -18.90
CA ASP A 8 -18.85 -2.57 -17.81
C ASP A 8 -19.39 -3.09 -16.47
N ARG A 9 -20.50 -3.82 -16.49
CA ARG A 9 -21.06 -4.42 -15.27
C ARG A 9 -20.20 -5.55 -14.74
N ARG A 10 -19.71 -6.44 -15.61
CA ARG A 10 -18.81 -7.55 -15.22
C ARG A 10 -17.49 -7.02 -14.64
N HIS A 11 -16.89 -6.01 -15.25
CA HIS A 11 -15.69 -5.39 -14.73
C HIS A 11 -15.89 -4.79 -13.33
N ARG A 12 -16.99 -4.10 -13.10
CA ARG A 12 -17.31 -3.55 -11.77
C ARG A 12 -17.48 -4.64 -10.72
N VAL A 13 -18.19 -5.72 -11.04
CA VAL A 13 -18.37 -6.85 -10.09
C VAL A 13 -17.03 -7.48 -9.74
N LEU A 14 -16.15 -7.71 -10.73
CA LEU A 14 -14.81 -8.25 -10.49
C LEU A 14 -13.95 -7.32 -9.62
N GLU A 15 -14.07 -6.00 -9.79
CA GLU A 15 -13.37 -5.04 -8.94
C GLU A 15 -13.84 -5.13 -7.47
N TYR A 16 -15.15 -5.22 -7.22
CA TYR A 16 -15.67 -5.37 -5.85
C TYR A 16 -15.32 -6.72 -5.23
N LEU A 17 -15.37 -7.81 -6.01
CA LEU A 17 -14.91 -9.13 -5.54
C LEU A 17 -13.42 -9.11 -5.21
N GLY A 18 -12.60 -8.44 -6.03
CA GLY A 18 -11.18 -8.25 -5.76
C GLY A 18 -10.93 -7.45 -4.48
N MET A 19 -11.74 -6.41 -4.20
CA MET A 19 -11.65 -5.64 -2.96
C MET A 19 -12.01 -6.49 -1.74
N ALA A 20 -13.06 -7.31 -1.84
CA ALA A 20 -13.43 -8.26 -0.79
C ALA A 20 -12.31 -9.30 -0.55
N ALA A 21 -11.72 -9.82 -1.63
CA ALA A 21 -10.59 -10.75 -1.54
C ALA A 21 -9.35 -10.09 -0.91
N ALA A 22 -9.07 -8.82 -1.20
CA ALA A 22 -8.00 -8.07 -0.55
C ALA A 22 -8.23 -7.95 0.96
N GLY A 23 -9.46 -7.63 1.39
CA GLY A 23 -9.83 -7.57 2.81
C GLY A 23 -9.70 -8.92 3.51
N LEU A 24 -10.16 -10.00 2.87
CA LEU A 24 -10.01 -11.35 3.39
C LEU A 24 -8.53 -11.74 3.54
N LEU A 25 -7.73 -11.50 2.49
CA LEU A 25 -6.28 -11.78 2.52
C LEU A 25 -5.58 -11.01 3.63
N TYR A 26 -5.96 -9.73 3.83
CA TYR A 26 -5.41 -8.91 4.89
C TYR A 26 -5.81 -9.43 6.28
N ALA A 27 -7.07 -9.82 6.48
CA ALA A 27 -7.52 -10.43 7.75
C ALA A 27 -6.77 -11.74 8.06
N VAL A 28 -6.53 -12.59 7.07
CA VAL A 28 -5.72 -13.81 7.19
C VAL A 28 -4.27 -13.46 7.59
N ALA A 29 -3.68 -12.46 6.95
CA ALA A 29 -2.33 -11.99 7.29
C ALA A 29 -2.26 -11.51 8.75
N LEU A 30 -3.23 -10.72 9.20
CA LEU A 30 -3.30 -10.22 10.58
C LEU A 30 -3.45 -11.36 11.59
N LYS A 31 -4.46 -12.24 11.39
CA LYS A 31 -4.82 -13.29 12.37
C LYS A 31 -3.72 -14.32 12.56
N TYR A 32 -3.13 -14.79 11.45
CA TYR A 32 -2.27 -15.97 11.51
C TYR A 32 -0.78 -15.65 11.51
N PHE A 33 -0.39 -14.44 11.11
CA PHE A 33 1.01 -14.08 10.98
C PHE A 33 1.40 -12.87 11.82
N VAL A 34 0.65 -11.78 11.72
CA VAL A 34 1.02 -10.51 12.36
C VAL A 34 0.80 -10.56 13.88
N PHE A 35 -0.39 -10.96 14.33
CA PHE A 35 -0.71 -11.02 15.76
C PHE A 35 0.14 -12.04 16.53
N PRO A 36 0.34 -13.29 16.05
CA PRO A 36 1.24 -14.22 16.72
C PRO A 36 2.69 -13.72 16.77
N ALA A 37 3.15 -13.04 15.71
CA ALA A 37 4.49 -12.46 15.68
C ALA A 37 4.65 -11.21 16.55
N LYS A 38 3.55 -10.60 17.03
CA LYS A 38 3.55 -9.36 17.83
C LYS A 38 4.40 -8.25 17.21
N VAL A 39 4.32 -8.09 15.89
CA VAL A 39 4.96 -6.97 15.19
C VAL A 39 4.06 -5.74 15.22
N ILE A 40 4.67 -4.56 15.17
CA ILE A 40 3.95 -3.28 15.15
C ILE A 40 3.59 -2.98 13.69
N LEU A 41 2.30 -2.79 13.45
CA LEU A 41 1.78 -2.33 12.16
C LEU A 41 2.10 -0.84 11.96
N THR A 42 1.93 -0.35 10.75
CA THR A 42 2.10 1.06 10.43
C THR A 42 0.82 1.86 10.74
N GLY A 43 0.94 3.15 11.01
CA GLY A 43 -0.20 4.05 11.17
C GLY A 43 -1.06 3.81 12.41
N PHE A 44 -2.35 4.08 12.32
CA PHE A 44 -3.31 3.88 13.41
C PHE A 44 -3.52 2.41 13.76
N GLU A 45 -3.39 1.51 12.78
CA GLU A 45 -3.41 0.07 13.03
C GLU A 45 -2.29 -0.35 13.97
N GLY A 46 -1.10 0.23 13.81
CA GLY A 46 0.04 -0.03 14.68
C GLY A 46 -0.20 0.42 16.10
N ILE A 47 -0.83 1.58 16.29
CA ILE A 47 -1.24 2.07 17.61
C ILE A 47 -2.29 1.15 18.23
N ALA A 48 -3.30 0.75 17.45
CA ALA A 48 -4.35 -0.17 17.91
C ALA A 48 -3.79 -1.55 18.29
N ALA A 49 -2.86 -2.08 17.49
CA ALA A 49 -2.19 -3.35 17.79
C ALA A 49 -1.32 -3.27 19.05
N ALA A 50 -0.53 -2.20 19.21
CA ALA A 50 0.31 -2.01 20.37
C ALA A 50 -0.49 -1.92 21.67
N LEU A 51 -1.63 -1.21 21.64
CA LEU A 51 -2.56 -1.15 22.79
C LEU A 51 -3.20 -2.51 23.08
N SER A 52 -3.60 -3.25 22.03
CA SER A 52 -4.15 -4.59 22.17
C SER A 52 -3.14 -5.56 22.80
N TYR A 53 -1.87 -5.50 22.38
CA TYR A 53 -0.81 -6.31 22.98
C TYR A 53 -0.54 -5.94 24.44
N TYR A 54 -0.52 -4.63 24.73
CA TYR A 54 -0.29 -4.15 26.10
C TYR A 54 -1.38 -4.59 27.07
N PHE A 55 -2.66 -4.42 26.68
CA PHE A 55 -3.82 -4.80 27.50
C PHE A 55 -4.19 -6.29 27.37
N LYS A 56 -3.51 -7.05 26.49
CA LYS A 56 -3.77 -8.48 26.21
C LYS A 56 -5.23 -8.76 25.85
N THR A 57 -5.81 -7.89 25.04
CA THR A 57 -7.24 -7.93 24.69
C THR A 57 -7.42 -7.73 23.18
N ASP A 58 -7.69 -8.82 22.46
CA ASP A 58 -7.84 -8.79 20.98
C ASP A 58 -9.03 -7.93 20.51
N SER A 59 -10.11 -7.90 21.31
CA SER A 59 -11.27 -7.05 21.01
C SER A 59 -10.92 -5.56 20.96
N LEU A 60 -9.90 -5.13 21.70
CA LEU A 60 -9.47 -3.73 21.72
C LEU A 60 -8.93 -3.31 20.34
N PHE A 61 -8.17 -4.19 19.68
CA PHE A 61 -7.72 -3.94 18.32
C PHE A 61 -8.90 -3.69 17.37
N LEU A 62 -9.91 -4.58 17.36
CA LEU A 62 -11.07 -4.45 16.48
C LEU A 62 -11.84 -3.15 16.70
N ILE A 63 -12.02 -2.74 17.95
CA ILE A 63 -12.73 -1.50 18.30
C ILE A 63 -11.93 -0.27 17.82
N LEU A 64 -10.65 -0.19 18.17
CA LEU A 64 -9.80 0.93 17.80
C LEU A 64 -9.56 1.00 16.30
N TYR A 65 -9.31 -0.14 15.66
CA TYR A 65 -9.22 -0.25 14.21
C TYR A 65 -10.51 0.21 13.55
N GLY A 66 -11.67 -0.31 13.97
CA GLY A 66 -12.96 0.06 13.40
C GLY A 66 -13.25 1.57 13.50
N ILE A 67 -12.98 2.18 14.65
CA ILE A 67 -13.19 3.62 14.86
C ILE A 67 -12.24 4.43 13.97
N SER A 68 -10.95 4.12 13.98
CA SER A 68 -9.96 4.84 13.17
C SER A 68 -10.25 4.74 11.68
N GLN A 69 -10.59 3.54 11.20
CA GLN A 69 -10.95 3.32 9.80
C GLN A 69 -12.24 4.03 9.40
N ALA A 70 -13.26 4.06 10.27
CA ALA A 70 -14.49 4.80 9.99
C ALA A 70 -14.20 6.31 9.78
N ILE A 71 -13.37 6.90 10.64
CA ILE A 71 -12.96 8.30 10.52
C ILE A 71 -12.20 8.53 9.20
N LEU A 72 -11.24 7.67 8.88
CA LEU A 72 -10.44 7.78 7.65
C LEU A 72 -11.25 7.57 6.38
N VAL A 73 -12.21 6.66 6.39
CA VAL A 73 -13.11 6.43 5.25
C VAL A 73 -14.05 7.63 5.03
N ILE A 74 -14.58 8.24 6.11
CA ILE A 74 -15.36 9.46 6.02
C ILE A 74 -14.50 10.62 5.45
N PHE A 75 -13.26 10.72 5.89
CA PHE A 75 -12.30 11.66 5.35
C PHE A 75 -12.05 11.41 3.85
N ALA A 76 -11.81 10.15 3.45
CA ALA A 76 -11.61 9.76 2.06
C ALA A 76 -12.82 10.11 1.18
N TYR A 77 -14.04 9.86 1.68
CA TYR A 77 -15.27 10.20 0.98
C TYR A 77 -15.39 11.70 0.69
N ARG A 78 -14.97 12.56 1.64
CA ARG A 78 -15.06 14.02 1.51
C ARG A 78 -13.90 14.64 0.75
N LYS A 79 -12.69 14.07 0.84
CA LYS A 79 -11.44 14.72 0.38
C LYS A 79 -10.75 14.04 -0.79
N ILE A 80 -11.05 12.78 -1.07
CA ILE A 80 -10.45 12.01 -2.16
C ILE A 80 -11.50 11.75 -3.25
N SER A 81 -12.31 10.71 -3.11
CA SER A 81 -13.41 10.41 -3.99
C SER A 81 -14.40 9.43 -3.38
N ARG A 82 -15.68 9.50 -3.81
CA ARG A 82 -16.73 8.58 -3.37
C ARG A 82 -16.40 7.13 -3.76
N THR A 83 -15.92 6.90 -4.97
CA THR A 83 -15.57 5.56 -5.46
C THR A 83 -14.44 4.93 -4.65
N PHE A 84 -13.39 5.69 -4.36
CA PHE A 84 -12.29 5.24 -3.52
C PHE A 84 -12.78 4.87 -2.11
N ALA A 85 -13.57 5.75 -1.49
CA ALA A 85 -14.10 5.53 -0.15
C ALA A 85 -15.01 4.28 -0.07
N ILE A 86 -15.93 4.07 -1.03
CA ILE A 86 -16.80 2.90 -1.05
C ILE A 86 -15.99 1.61 -1.20
N ARG A 87 -14.99 1.59 -2.08
CA ARG A 87 -14.10 0.44 -2.27
C ARG A 87 -13.30 0.14 -1.01
N THR A 88 -12.71 1.16 -0.41
CA THR A 88 -11.99 1.05 0.87
C THR A 88 -12.90 0.57 1.99
N SER A 89 -14.14 1.08 2.09
CA SER A 89 -15.13 0.60 3.07
C SER A 89 -15.43 -0.89 2.92
N LEU A 90 -15.48 -1.40 1.69
CA LEU A 90 -15.70 -2.83 1.45
C LEU A 90 -14.50 -3.65 1.96
N THR A 91 -13.28 -3.23 1.66
CA THR A 91 -12.07 -3.94 2.11
C THR A 91 -11.98 -3.92 3.64
N VAL A 92 -12.10 -2.74 4.25
CA VAL A 92 -12.08 -2.59 5.72
C VAL A 92 -13.23 -3.36 6.38
N GLY A 93 -14.43 -3.30 5.81
CA GLY A 93 -15.59 -4.06 6.29
C GLY A 93 -15.34 -5.57 6.25
N MET A 94 -14.71 -6.07 5.17
CA MET A 94 -14.30 -7.47 5.09
C MET A 94 -13.29 -7.84 6.18
N VAL A 95 -12.32 -6.99 6.47
CA VAL A 95 -11.38 -7.24 7.58
C VAL A 95 -12.11 -7.32 8.91
N LEU A 96 -12.96 -6.33 9.22
CA LEU A 96 -13.72 -6.29 10.49
C LEU A 96 -14.66 -7.46 10.66
N LEU A 97 -15.26 -7.95 9.57
CA LEU A 97 -16.17 -9.10 9.60
C LEU A 97 -15.42 -10.42 9.69
N THR A 98 -14.34 -10.58 8.93
CA THR A 98 -13.66 -11.88 8.81
C THR A 98 -12.66 -12.12 9.94
N LEU A 99 -11.99 -11.10 10.43
CA LEU A 99 -10.95 -11.25 11.46
C LEU A 99 -11.44 -11.97 12.74
N PRO A 100 -12.61 -11.64 13.32
CA PRO A 100 -13.15 -12.36 14.46
C PRO A 100 -13.73 -13.73 14.12
N LEU A 101 -14.13 -13.96 12.85
CA LEU A 101 -14.71 -15.24 12.42
C LEU A 101 -13.65 -16.29 12.07
N LEU A 102 -12.40 -15.87 11.81
CA LEU A 102 -11.32 -16.78 11.52
C LEU A 102 -11.00 -17.64 12.75
N PRO A 103 -10.97 -18.99 12.63
CA PRO A 103 -10.68 -19.87 13.74
C PRO A 103 -9.27 -19.65 14.28
N GLU A 104 -9.06 -19.90 15.56
CA GLU A 104 -7.74 -19.93 16.14
C GLU A 104 -7.01 -21.19 15.66
N MET A 105 -5.95 -21.00 14.88
CA MET A 105 -5.08 -22.12 14.52
C MET A 105 -4.00 -22.30 15.59
N LYS A 106 -4.03 -23.43 16.26
CA LYS A 106 -2.93 -23.85 17.14
C LYS A 106 -1.81 -24.43 16.26
N MET A 107 -1.11 -23.58 15.57
CA MET A 107 0.10 -23.95 14.80
C MET A 107 1.31 -23.98 15.75
N ALA A 108 1.34 -24.92 16.69
CA ALA A 108 2.31 -24.97 17.77
C ALA A 108 3.76 -24.92 17.26
N ASP A 109 4.05 -25.57 16.14
CA ASP A 109 5.42 -25.64 15.60
C ASP A 109 5.81 -24.38 14.81
N PHE A 110 4.89 -23.78 14.05
CA PHE A 110 5.17 -22.55 13.29
C PHE A 110 5.23 -21.29 14.16
N GLN A 111 4.53 -21.29 15.30
CA GLN A 111 4.56 -20.14 16.20
C GLN A 111 5.91 -19.96 16.91
N GLN A 112 6.75 -20.99 16.92
CA GLN A 112 8.13 -20.91 17.44
C GLN A 112 9.07 -20.17 16.46
N GLU A 113 8.74 -20.16 15.16
CA GLU A 113 9.53 -19.54 14.11
C GLU A 113 9.06 -18.11 13.81
N ARG A 114 9.24 -17.19 14.77
CA ARG A 114 8.77 -15.79 14.66
C ARG A 114 9.21 -15.12 13.35
N LEU A 115 10.40 -15.43 12.84
CA LEU A 115 10.91 -14.88 11.58
C LEU A 115 10.04 -15.27 10.37
N ILE A 116 9.60 -16.53 10.31
CA ILE A 116 8.73 -17.02 9.24
C ILE A 116 7.39 -16.28 9.27
N LEU A 117 6.80 -16.12 10.46
CA LEU A 117 5.55 -15.38 10.63
C LEU A 117 5.67 -13.93 10.15
N VAL A 118 6.78 -13.28 10.48
CA VAL A 118 7.08 -11.90 10.09
C VAL A 118 7.20 -11.76 8.58
N LEU A 119 7.96 -12.66 7.92
CA LEU A 119 8.16 -12.63 6.46
C LEU A 119 6.85 -12.87 5.71
N PHE A 120 6.12 -13.94 6.04
CA PHE A 120 4.84 -14.24 5.39
C PHE A 120 3.77 -13.22 5.72
N GLY A 121 3.73 -12.70 6.96
CA GLY A 121 2.87 -11.59 7.34
C GLY A 121 3.11 -10.34 6.50
N GLY A 122 4.37 -9.98 6.28
CA GLY A 122 4.76 -8.87 5.40
C GLY A 122 4.35 -9.11 3.94
N ILE A 123 4.64 -10.30 3.39
CA ILE A 123 4.26 -10.66 2.02
C ILE A 123 2.74 -10.60 1.82
N LEU A 124 1.97 -11.27 2.68
CA LEU A 124 0.52 -11.33 2.52
C LEU A 124 -0.16 -9.99 2.72
N SER A 125 0.26 -9.20 3.71
CA SER A 125 -0.25 -7.85 3.92
C SER A 125 0.12 -6.92 2.77
N GLY A 126 1.36 -7.00 2.25
CA GLY A 126 1.80 -6.27 1.08
C GLY A 126 1.03 -6.62 -0.19
N LEU A 127 0.74 -7.91 -0.42
CA LEU A 127 -0.12 -8.37 -1.53
C LEU A 127 -1.55 -7.84 -1.41
N ALA A 128 -2.13 -7.90 -0.21
CA ALA A 128 -3.47 -7.38 0.05
C ALA A 128 -3.56 -5.87 -0.24
N LYS A 129 -2.60 -5.09 0.25
CA LYS A 129 -2.46 -3.66 -0.03
C LYS A 129 -2.29 -3.40 -1.54
N ALA A 130 -1.42 -4.15 -2.21
CA ALA A 130 -1.20 -4.03 -3.65
C ALA A 130 -2.48 -4.30 -4.47
N LEU A 131 -3.23 -5.34 -4.10
CA LEU A 131 -4.50 -5.69 -4.74
C LEU A 131 -5.54 -4.58 -4.56
N ALA A 132 -5.71 -4.07 -3.33
CA ALA A 132 -6.64 -3.00 -3.03
C ALA A 132 -6.30 -1.71 -3.82
N LEU A 133 -5.02 -1.32 -3.85
CA LEU A 133 -4.57 -0.14 -4.59
C LEU A 133 -4.72 -0.29 -6.12
N ARG A 134 -4.46 -1.48 -6.67
CA ARG A 134 -4.73 -1.77 -8.10
C ARG A 134 -6.18 -1.55 -8.46
N LEU A 135 -7.08 -1.88 -7.58
CA LEU A 135 -8.53 -1.73 -7.74
C LEU A 135 -9.04 -0.34 -7.33
N ARG A 136 -8.16 0.64 -7.20
CA ARG A 136 -8.47 2.04 -6.84
C ARG A 136 -9.20 2.15 -5.49
N GLY A 137 -8.81 1.36 -4.52
CA GLY A 137 -9.21 1.40 -3.12
C GLY A 137 -7.98 1.31 -2.23
N SER A 138 -8.16 0.96 -0.97
CA SER A 138 -7.11 0.83 0.03
C SER A 138 -7.51 -0.23 1.07
N THR A 139 -6.54 -0.76 1.79
CA THR A 139 -6.81 -1.55 3.01
C THR A 139 -7.10 -0.67 4.23
N GLY A 140 -7.03 0.65 4.04
CA GLY A 140 -7.25 1.64 5.10
C GLY A 140 -5.99 2.40 5.49
N ASP A 141 -6.08 3.06 6.65
CA ASP A 141 -4.99 3.67 7.40
C ASP A 141 -4.10 4.67 6.64
N GLU A 142 -2.79 4.53 6.73
CA GLU A 142 -1.82 5.43 6.10
C GLU A 142 -1.96 5.50 4.58
N ASP A 143 -2.47 4.46 3.94
CA ASP A 143 -2.69 4.43 2.50
C ASP A 143 -3.73 5.48 2.07
N ILE A 144 -4.75 5.72 2.90
CA ILE A 144 -5.75 6.78 2.66
C ILE A 144 -5.09 8.15 2.73
N LEU A 145 -4.30 8.38 3.77
CA LEU A 145 -3.58 9.64 3.94
C LEU A 145 -2.56 9.84 2.81
N GLY A 146 -1.81 8.78 2.48
CA GLY A 146 -0.87 8.79 1.37
C GLY A 146 -1.53 9.16 0.04
N ALA A 147 -2.67 8.56 -0.27
CA ALA A 147 -3.44 8.88 -1.47
C ALA A 147 -3.89 10.36 -1.50
N TYR A 148 -4.38 10.88 -0.37
CA TYR A 148 -4.78 12.30 -0.26
C TYR A 148 -3.61 13.26 -0.48
N PHE A 149 -2.47 13.02 0.19
CA PHE A 149 -1.30 13.89 0.07
C PHE A 149 -0.67 13.81 -1.31
N ALA A 150 -0.66 12.63 -1.94
CA ALA A 150 -0.19 12.47 -3.31
C ALA A 150 -1.04 13.28 -4.29
N MET A 151 -2.37 13.23 -4.16
CA MET A 151 -3.28 13.99 -5.04
C MET A 151 -3.20 15.50 -4.83
N LYS A 152 -3.07 15.95 -3.57
CA LYS A 152 -3.13 17.38 -3.23
C LYS A 152 -1.79 18.10 -3.39
N TYR A 153 -0.69 17.44 -3.06
CA TYR A 153 0.62 18.07 -2.98
C TYR A 153 1.64 17.48 -3.95
N LEU A 154 1.23 16.53 -4.80
CA LEU A 154 2.10 15.82 -5.75
C LEU A 154 3.34 15.19 -5.08
N LYS A 155 3.20 14.83 -3.80
CA LYS A 155 4.27 14.19 -3.03
C LYS A 155 4.20 12.67 -3.14
N PRO A 156 5.34 11.97 -3.10
CA PRO A 156 5.34 10.51 -3.10
C PRO A 156 4.55 9.96 -1.91
N VAL A 157 3.66 9.00 -2.15
CA VAL A 157 2.85 8.32 -1.11
C VAL A 157 3.74 7.73 -0.01
N GLY A 158 4.93 7.24 -0.39
CA GLY A 158 5.89 6.63 0.52
C GLY A 158 6.37 7.53 1.65
N SER A 159 6.41 8.85 1.47
CA SER A 159 6.82 9.78 2.53
C SER A 159 5.88 9.74 3.72
N ILE A 160 4.58 9.64 3.48
CA ILE A 160 3.56 9.56 4.54
C ILE A 160 3.62 8.20 5.23
N ALA A 161 3.80 7.11 4.46
CA ALA A 161 3.96 5.78 5.02
C ALA A 161 5.17 5.68 5.97
N VAL A 162 6.31 6.31 5.61
CA VAL A 162 7.50 6.34 6.47
C VAL A 162 7.23 7.09 7.77
N ILE A 163 6.58 8.26 7.72
CA ILE A 163 6.24 9.03 8.92
C ILE A 163 5.26 8.25 9.80
N SER A 164 4.22 7.68 9.22
CA SER A 164 3.24 6.85 9.94
C SER A 164 3.90 5.65 10.59
N ALA A 165 4.80 4.95 9.88
CA ALA A 165 5.56 3.83 10.41
C ALA A 165 6.46 4.24 11.58
N ALA A 166 7.15 5.37 11.48
CA ALA A 166 8.01 5.88 12.55
C ALA A 166 7.19 6.19 13.82
N VAL A 167 6.06 6.89 13.68
CA VAL A 167 5.20 7.25 14.81
C VAL A 167 4.63 6.01 15.49
N SER A 168 4.06 5.07 14.73
CA SER A 168 3.48 3.84 15.29
C SER A 168 4.56 2.94 15.91
N CYS A 169 5.74 2.87 15.29
CA CYS A 169 6.87 2.09 15.81
C CYS A 169 7.35 2.65 17.16
N VAL A 170 7.59 3.95 17.26
CA VAL A 170 8.00 4.58 18.52
C VAL A 170 6.96 4.35 19.61
N PHE A 171 5.67 4.53 19.28
CA PHE A 171 4.59 4.27 20.22
C PHE A 171 4.54 2.81 20.67
N GLY A 172 4.60 1.87 19.73
CA GLY A 172 4.53 0.44 20.03
C GLY A 172 5.74 -0.04 20.84
N LEU A 173 6.95 0.43 20.53
CA LEU A 173 8.14 0.13 21.32
C LEU A 173 8.07 0.69 22.74
N ALA A 174 7.49 1.89 22.90
CA ALA A 174 7.24 2.45 24.24
C ALA A 174 6.27 1.55 25.03
N MET A 175 5.17 1.09 24.41
CA MET A 175 4.21 0.16 25.04
C MET A 175 4.89 -1.17 25.41
N GLU A 176 5.73 -1.73 24.53
CA GLU A 176 6.50 -2.94 24.82
C GLU A 176 7.44 -2.74 26.03
N TYR A 177 8.13 -1.59 26.09
CA TYR A 177 8.98 -1.26 27.25
C TYR A 177 8.18 -1.15 28.55
N PHE A 178 7.02 -0.49 28.52
CA PHE A 178 6.16 -0.39 29.71
C PHE A 178 5.59 -1.74 30.16
N SER A 179 5.38 -2.66 29.22
CA SER A 179 4.89 -4.01 29.50
C SER A 179 5.97 -4.92 30.06
N SER A 180 7.15 -4.95 29.42
CA SER A 180 8.22 -5.89 29.75
C SER A 180 9.18 -5.39 30.82
N ARG A 181 9.33 -4.05 30.94
CA ARG A 181 10.34 -3.38 31.78
C ARG A 181 11.80 -3.76 31.45
N HIS A 182 12.02 -4.41 30.32
CA HIS A 182 13.33 -4.83 29.83
C HIS A 182 13.56 -4.31 28.42
N ILE A 183 14.81 -4.03 28.08
CA ILE A 183 15.19 -3.51 26.75
C ILE A 183 15.27 -4.63 25.69
N GLU A 184 15.62 -5.84 26.08
CA GLU A 184 15.78 -6.96 25.17
C GLU A 184 14.51 -7.28 24.33
N PRO A 185 13.28 -7.38 24.91
CA PRO A 185 12.05 -7.53 24.13
C PRO A 185 11.78 -6.36 23.17
N VAL A 186 12.14 -5.13 23.57
CA VAL A 186 11.99 -3.93 22.74
C VAL A 186 12.87 -4.01 21.50
N ILE A 187 14.13 -4.39 21.66
CA ILE A 187 15.07 -4.58 20.54
C ILE A 187 14.57 -5.69 19.61
N ASN A 188 14.15 -6.83 20.14
CA ASN A 188 13.58 -7.92 19.35
C ASN A 188 12.35 -7.49 18.58
N THR A 189 11.42 -6.76 19.19
CA THR A 189 10.22 -6.24 18.53
C THR A 189 10.59 -5.23 17.45
N LEU A 190 11.56 -4.36 17.66
CA LEU A 190 12.07 -3.44 16.65
C LEU A 190 12.64 -4.17 15.43
N MET A 191 13.49 -5.19 15.66
CA MET A 191 14.11 -5.96 14.57
C MET A 191 13.04 -6.68 13.72
N TYR A 192 12.12 -7.40 14.34
CA TYR A 192 11.06 -8.12 13.63
C TYR A 192 10.07 -7.16 12.93
N THR A 193 9.73 -6.05 13.57
CA THR A 193 8.89 -5.01 12.95
C THR A 193 9.56 -4.39 11.73
N SER A 194 10.88 -4.14 11.78
CA SER A 194 11.63 -3.62 10.64
C SER A 194 11.62 -4.59 9.46
N ILE A 195 11.80 -5.89 9.72
CA ILE A 195 11.72 -6.93 8.68
C ILE A 195 10.30 -7.00 8.09
N PHE A 196 9.27 -6.94 8.93
CA PHE A 196 7.86 -6.93 8.50
C PHE A 196 7.55 -5.75 7.58
N ILE A 197 7.90 -4.53 8.01
CA ILE A 197 7.66 -3.30 7.24
C ILE A 197 8.42 -3.35 5.91
N PHE A 198 9.70 -3.74 5.93
CA PHE A 198 10.50 -3.86 4.71
C PHE A 198 9.91 -4.87 3.73
N THR A 199 9.58 -6.08 4.20
CA THR A 199 9.03 -7.15 3.36
C THR A 199 7.66 -6.75 2.79
N GLY A 200 6.81 -6.12 3.60
CA GLY A 200 5.51 -5.63 3.16
C GLY A 200 5.62 -4.51 2.11
N ALA A 201 6.51 -3.54 2.35
CA ALA A 201 6.75 -2.44 1.42
C ALA A 201 7.34 -2.92 0.10
N GLU A 202 8.30 -3.85 0.14
CA GLU A 202 8.92 -4.40 -1.07
C GLU A 202 7.91 -5.23 -1.88
N THR A 203 7.08 -6.03 -1.20
CA THR A 203 6.00 -6.76 -1.86
C THR A 203 5.00 -5.80 -2.50
N LEU A 204 4.56 -4.78 -1.76
CA LEU A 204 3.67 -3.74 -2.30
C LEU A 204 4.27 -3.08 -3.55
N ASN A 205 5.53 -2.64 -3.47
CA ASN A 205 6.22 -1.95 -4.57
C ASN A 205 6.38 -2.82 -5.81
N ASN A 206 6.60 -4.12 -5.65
CA ASN A 206 6.75 -5.05 -6.77
C ASN A 206 5.41 -5.36 -7.46
N PHE A 207 4.33 -5.48 -6.69
CA PHE A 207 3.02 -5.81 -7.22
C PHE A 207 2.18 -4.58 -7.59
N PHE A 208 2.49 -3.38 -7.07
CA PHE A 208 1.81 -2.13 -7.39
C PHE A 208 2.75 -1.15 -8.08
N ARG A 209 2.91 -1.30 -9.40
CA ARG A 209 3.81 -0.47 -10.22
C ARG A 209 3.19 0.78 -10.83
N LYS A 210 1.97 1.15 -10.44
CA LYS A 210 1.18 2.22 -11.09
C LYS A 210 1.84 3.61 -11.11
N PHE A 211 2.80 3.88 -10.24
CA PHE A 211 3.50 5.16 -10.18
C PHE A 211 4.94 5.11 -10.70
N LYS A 212 5.36 4.01 -11.33
CA LYS A 212 6.64 3.99 -12.05
C LYS A 212 6.44 4.62 -13.42
N LEU A 213 6.54 5.93 -13.49
CA LEU A 213 6.63 6.63 -14.76
C LEU A 213 7.94 6.22 -15.43
N VAL A 214 7.87 5.77 -16.67
CA VAL A 214 9.05 5.47 -17.48
C VAL A 214 9.26 6.64 -18.42
N MET A 215 10.29 7.44 -18.14
CA MET A 215 10.71 8.47 -19.06
C MET A 215 11.56 7.83 -20.17
N ILE A 216 11.06 7.86 -21.40
CA ILE A 216 11.82 7.44 -22.57
C ILE A 216 12.54 8.65 -23.14
N THR A 217 13.87 8.57 -23.22
CA THR A 217 14.70 9.57 -23.86
C THR A 217 15.18 9.04 -25.19
N ALA A 218 14.74 9.66 -26.28
CA ALA A 218 15.20 9.34 -27.62
C ALA A 218 16.19 10.42 -28.09
N PHE A 219 17.37 10.00 -28.54
CA PHE A 219 18.35 10.88 -29.16
C PHE A 219 18.15 10.83 -30.67
N SER A 220 17.91 11.98 -31.31
CA SER A 220 17.63 12.02 -32.75
C SER A 220 18.11 13.33 -33.40
N LYS A 221 18.45 13.23 -34.67
CA LYS A 221 18.64 14.40 -35.52
C LYS A 221 17.33 14.92 -36.11
N GLU A 222 16.26 14.11 -36.07
CA GLU A 222 14.91 14.41 -36.59
C GLU A 222 13.84 14.40 -35.48
N PRO A 223 13.85 15.39 -34.57
CA PRO A 223 12.95 15.40 -33.41
C PRO A 223 11.47 15.50 -33.82
N ASP A 224 11.17 16.22 -34.92
CA ASP A 224 9.79 16.43 -35.36
C ASP A 224 9.14 15.14 -35.89
N ALA A 225 9.91 14.25 -36.51
CA ALA A 225 9.42 12.95 -36.99
C ALA A 225 9.02 12.07 -35.78
N ILE A 226 9.86 12.07 -34.73
CA ILE A 226 9.57 11.33 -33.49
C ILE A 226 8.37 11.95 -32.79
N GLY A 227 8.28 13.27 -32.69
CA GLY A 227 7.16 13.96 -32.08
C GLY A 227 5.84 13.67 -32.76
N LYS A 228 5.80 13.65 -34.10
CA LYS A 228 4.63 13.24 -34.89
C LYS A 228 4.24 11.78 -34.66
N ALA A 229 5.23 10.89 -34.57
CA ALA A 229 4.98 9.47 -34.29
C ALA A 229 4.38 9.28 -32.87
N ILE A 230 4.89 9.99 -31.86
CA ILE A 230 4.37 9.95 -30.49
C ILE A 230 2.93 10.45 -30.43
N THR A 231 2.66 11.63 -31.02
CA THR A 231 1.29 12.22 -31.00
C THR A 231 0.32 11.43 -31.89
N GLY A 232 0.78 10.79 -32.95
CA GLY A 232 -0.03 9.90 -33.79
C GLY A 232 -0.41 8.60 -33.07
N ALA A 233 0.50 8.03 -32.28
CA ALA A 233 0.26 6.82 -31.53
C ALA A 233 -0.54 7.07 -30.23
N ALA A 234 -0.41 8.26 -29.62
CA ALA A 234 -1.02 8.62 -28.36
C ALA A 234 -1.41 10.12 -28.33
N PRO A 235 -2.58 10.50 -28.89
CA PRO A 235 -2.99 11.89 -29.09
C PRO A 235 -3.06 12.76 -27.83
N HIS A 236 -3.16 12.15 -26.67
CA HIS A 236 -3.26 12.86 -25.37
C HIS A 236 -1.93 13.00 -24.64
N ARG A 237 -0.83 12.60 -25.26
CA ARG A 237 0.48 12.66 -24.63
C ARG A 237 1.33 13.78 -25.18
N THR A 238 2.09 14.37 -24.30
CA THR A 238 3.03 15.46 -24.63
C THR A 238 4.46 14.92 -24.64
N TYR A 239 5.33 15.59 -25.37
CA TYR A 239 6.77 15.34 -25.38
C TYR A 239 7.52 16.66 -25.25
N THR A 240 8.74 16.59 -24.77
CA THR A 240 9.63 17.74 -24.66
C THR A 240 10.85 17.53 -25.53
N ILE A 241 11.22 18.52 -26.35
CA ILE A 241 12.45 18.51 -27.13
C ILE A 241 13.48 19.36 -26.40
N GLN A 242 14.62 18.76 -26.07
CA GLN A 242 15.80 19.49 -25.57
C GLN A 242 16.89 19.47 -26.65
N ARG A 243 17.56 20.60 -26.84
CA ARG A 243 18.72 20.73 -27.73
C ARG A 243 19.98 20.41 -26.95
N GLY A 244 20.84 19.60 -27.54
CA GLY A 244 22.14 19.24 -26.99
C GLY A 244 23.20 19.20 -28.08
N ILE A 245 24.45 19.09 -27.68
CA ILE A 245 25.59 18.89 -28.57
C ILE A 245 26.23 17.56 -28.22
N GLY A 246 26.47 16.71 -29.22
CA GLY A 246 27.14 15.43 -29.04
C GLY A 246 28.57 15.64 -28.55
N GLY A 247 28.93 15.08 -27.38
CA GLY A 247 30.25 15.33 -26.78
C GLY A 247 31.44 14.82 -27.60
N TYR A 248 31.23 13.81 -28.47
CA TYR A 248 32.29 13.28 -29.34
C TYR A 248 32.23 13.88 -30.75
N SER A 249 31.04 14.03 -31.32
CA SER A 249 30.87 14.49 -32.72
C SER A 249 30.77 16.02 -32.83
N ALA A 250 30.58 16.75 -31.73
CA ALA A 250 30.23 18.18 -31.69
C ALA A 250 29.04 18.58 -32.57
N GLU A 251 28.24 17.59 -33.02
CA GLU A 251 27.03 17.81 -33.83
C GLU A 251 25.83 18.15 -32.97
N PRO A 252 24.89 19.01 -33.47
CA PRO A 252 23.65 19.29 -32.79
C PRO A 252 22.79 17.99 -32.72
N LEU A 253 22.30 17.71 -31.52
CA LEU A 253 21.51 16.55 -31.21
C LEU A 253 20.27 16.97 -30.44
N HIS A 254 19.15 16.34 -30.69
CA HIS A 254 17.91 16.62 -29.96
C HIS A 254 17.54 15.43 -29.10
N LEU A 255 17.17 15.70 -27.85
CA LEU A 255 16.61 14.74 -26.92
C LEU A 255 15.09 14.92 -26.94
N VAL A 256 14.37 13.87 -27.32
CA VAL A 256 12.93 13.84 -27.22
C VAL A 256 12.58 13.04 -25.96
N LEU A 257 12.07 13.76 -24.98
CA LEU A 257 11.64 13.19 -23.69
C LEU A 257 10.15 12.91 -23.75
N TYR A 258 9.79 11.67 -23.53
CA TYR A 258 8.42 11.19 -23.58
C TYR A 258 8.12 10.38 -22.32
N ASP A 259 7.01 10.71 -21.65
CA ASP A 259 6.57 10.01 -20.47
C ASP A 259 5.55 8.93 -20.86
N ARG A 260 5.83 7.69 -20.50
CA ARG A 260 4.98 6.53 -20.76
C ARG A 260 4.46 5.99 -19.44
N ASP A 261 3.14 6.01 -19.27
CA ASP A 261 2.51 5.21 -18.21
C ASP A 261 2.82 3.73 -18.45
N PRO A 262 3.18 2.99 -17.42
CA PRO A 262 3.48 1.58 -17.52
C PRO A 262 2.27 0.75 -17.93
#